data_6e940bdd751b23442b5fb602aa709b64
#
_entry.id   6e940bdd751b23442b5fb602aa709b64
#
_cell.length_a   1.000
_cell.length_b   1.000
_cell.length_c   1.000
_cell.angle_alpha   90.00
_cell.angle_beta   90.00
_cell.angle_gamma   90.00
#
_symmetry.space_group_name_H-M   'P 1'
#
loop_
_entity.id
_entity.type
_entity.pdbx_description
1 polymer ?
#
loop_
_entity_poly.entity_id
_entity_poly.type
_entity_poly.pdbx_seq_one_letter_code
_entity_poly.pdbx_strand_id
1 'polypeptide(L)'
;MTSPSITREEYRKAKNKRKKRLRPWAFYTFLIIFLSILTYSIYQVYTWSLDNKHTKELTKELADDIKPIKNDSEGELVNPPKEDDKENDYWYYTSLPFYEVDFAKLKEKNSDTIAFIHMFETNINYPVVQTNNNEYYLSRSYDKTKNAAGWVFMDYRNNIDNLSDNTVIYGHGRLDKTVFGSLKNALNKSWQNNKDNYIIWLSTEKENMMFQIFSIYTIEKESYYIETNFKTTKDKETWLNTMQSRNQGIKTTTISTCLLYTSPSPRDRQKS
;
A
#
# COMPACT_ATOMS: atom_id res chain seq x y z
N MET A 1 14.68 26.76 72.03
CA MET A 1 13.95 26.32 70.77
C MET A 1 13.06 25.19 71.22
N THR A 2 11.73 25.42 71.36
CA THR A 2 10.75 24.42 71.79
C THR A 2 10.15 23.80 70.56
N SER A 3 10.31 22.47 70.43
CA SER A 3 9.67 21.70 69.38
C SER A 3 8.14 21.80 69.48
N PRO A 4 7.40 21.96 68.36
CA PRO A 4 5.95 22.03 68.44
C PRO A 4 5.41 20.66 68.84
N SER A 5 4.71 20.55 69.95
CA SER A 5 4.02 19.35 70.41
C SER A 5 2.75 19.19 69.58
N ILE A 6 2.70 18.17 68.77
CA ILE A 6 1.49 17.76 68.05
C ILE A 6 0.40 17.44 69.09
N THR A 7 -0.73 18.09 69.00
CA THR A 7 -1.83 17.89 69.93
C THR A 7 -2.43 16.50 69.75
N ARG A 8 -2.98 15.91 70.85
CA ARG A 8 -3.63 14.60 70.85
C ARG A 8 -4.76 14.49 69.81
N GLU A 9 -5.35 15.62 69.44
CA GLU A 9 -6.40 15.72 68.45
C GLU A 9 -5.87 15.60 66.99
N GLU A 10 -4.73 16.22 66.70
CA GLU A 10 -4.06 16.10 65.41
C GLU A 10 -3.54 14.70 65.18
N TYR A 11 -2.99 14.04 66.19
CA TYR A 11 -2.60 12.64 66.14
C TYR A 11 -3.79 11.70 65.89
N ARG A 12 -4.96 11.98 66.52
CA ARG A 12 -6.23 11.22 66.25
C ARG A 12 -6.75 11.49 64.85
N LYS A 13 -6.70 12.73 64.31
CA LYS A 13 -7.09 13.07 62.95
C LYS A 13 -6.16 12.41 61.90
N ALA A 14 -4.87 12.37 62.17
CA ALA A 14 -3.88 11.70 61.34
C ALA A 14 -4.09 10.15 61.32
N LYS A 15 -4.38 9.56 62.52
CA LYS A 15 -4.63 8.12 62.63
C LYS A 15 -5.98 7.68 62.03
N ASN A 16 -6.94 8.59 61.93
CA ASN A 16 -8.27 8.34 61.35
C ASN A 16 -8.35 8.65 59.86
N LYS A 17 -7.27 9.03 59.18
CA LYS A 17 -7.20 8.86 57.72
C LYS A 17 -7.18 7.37 57.38
N ARG A 18 -8.26 6.63 57.67
CA ARG A 18 -8.50 5.30 57.16
C ARG A 18 -8.38 5.40 55.64
N LYS A 19 -7.34 4.80 55.09
CA LYS A 19 -7.31 4.52 53.64
C LYS A 19 -8.67 3.94 53.32
N LYS A 20 -9.48 4.66 52.51
CA LYS A 20 -10.75 4.14 52.04
C LYS A 20 -10.43 2.88 51.23
N ARG A 21 -10.53 1.71 51.89
CA ARG A 21 -10.43 0.42 51.22
C ARG A 21 -11.62 0.33 50.28
N LEU A 22 -11.39 0.08 49.01
CA LEU A 22 -12.43 -0.22 48.07
C LEU A 22 -13.27 -1.36 48.68
N ARG A 23 -14.61 -1.23 48.60
CA ARG A 23 -15.48 -2.31 49.08
C ARG A 23 -15.14 -3.58 48.28
N PRO A 24 -15.07 -4.76 48.90
CA PRO A 24 -14.63 -5.98 48.23
C PRO A 24 -15.35 -6.25 46.90
N TRP A 25 -16.65 -5.98 46.82
CA TRP A 25 -17.40 -6.13 45.57
C TRP A 25 -16.93 -5.19 44.45
N ALA A 26 -16.56 -3.95 44.77
CA ALA A 26 -16.03 -2.98 43.78
C ALA A 26 -14.67 -3.46 43.23
N PHE A 27 -13.82 -4.05 44.09
CA PHE A 27 -12.57 -4.66 43.66
C PHE A 27 -12.80 -5.80 42.66
N TYR A 28 -13.73 -6.74 42.98
CA TYR A 28 -14.04 -7.84 42.08
C TYR A 28 -14.69 -7.39 40.77
N THR A 29 -15.54 -6.35 40.78
CA THR A 29 -16.11 -5.81 39.53
C THR A 29 -15.02 -5.20 38.63
N PHE A 30 -14.09 -4.42 39.20
CA PHE A 30 -12.97 -3.89 38.44
C PHE A 30 -12.06 -5.02 37.93
N LEU A 31 -11.81 -6.05 38.72
CA LEU A 31 -11.03 -7.21 38.30
C LEU A 31 -11.68 -7.94 37.12
N ILE A 32 -12.98 -8.18 37.16
CA ILE A 32 -13.75 -8.84 36.08
C ILE A 32 -13.67 -7.99 34.81
N ILE A 33 -13.89 -6.67 34.91
CA ILE A 33 -13.79 -5.76 33.75
C ILE A 33 -12.38 -5.81 33.18
N PHE A 34 -11.35 -5.73 34.02
CA PHE A 34 -9.95 -5.80 33.59
C PHE A 34 -9.65 -7.12 32.85
N LEU A 35 -10.05 -8.26 33.42
CA LEU A 35 -9.85 -9.59 32.82
C LEU A 35 -10.62 -9.72 31.49
N SER A 36 -11.81 -9.14 31.38
CA SER A 36 -12.59 -9.14 30.13
C SER A 36 -11.88 -8.35 29.03
N ILE A 37 -11.38 -7.16 29.38
CA ILE A 37 -10.60 -6.33 28.44
C ILE A 37 -9.30 -7.04 28.04
N LEU A 38 -8.61 -7.65 28.99
CA LEU A 38 -7.38 -8.39 28.73
C LEU A 38 -7.62 -9.57 27.80
N THR A 39 -8.65 -10.38 28.06
CA THR A 39 -9.02 -11.52 27.22
C THR A 39 -9.40 -11.09 25.82
N TYR A 40 -10.19 -10.01 25.69
CA TYR A 40 -10.53 -9.43 24.40
C TYR A 40 -9.29 -8.93 23.65
N SER A 41 -8.37 -8.25 24.33
CA SER A 41 -7.12 -7.77 23.73
C SER A 41 -6.24 -8.92 23.23
N ILE A 42 -6.11 -9.99 24.03
CA ILE A 42 -5.37 -11.20 23.61
C ILE A 42 -6.01 -11.83 22.38
N TYR A 43 -7.34 -11.94 22.36
CA TYR A 43 -8.08 -12.46 21.21
C TYR A 43 -7.83 -11.62 19.94
N GLN A 44 -7.84 -10.28 20.05
CA GLN A 44 -7.57 -9.40 18.92
C GLN A 44 -6.13 -9.54 18.39
N VAL A 45 -5.15 -9.65 19.27
CA VAL A 45 -3.74 -9.88 18.86
C VAL A 45 -3.59 -11.24 18.18
N TYR A 46 -4.26 -12.26 18.71
CA TYR A 46 -4.24 -13.60 18.12
C TYR A 46 -4.85 -13.62 16.71
N THR A 47 -6.06 -13.05 16.52
CA THR A 47 -6.69 -12.96 15.19
C THR A 47 -5.85 -12.16 14.22
N TRP A 48 -5.30 -11.02 14.66
CA TRP A 48 -4.37 -10.22 13.84
C TRP A 48 -3.13 -11.02 13.41
N SER A 49 -2.58 -11.85 14.30
CA SER A 49 -1.44 -12.72 13.97
C SER A 49 -1.79 -13.79 12.94
N LEU A 50 -2.99 -14.38 13.02
CA LEU A 50 -3.49 -15.33 12.04
C LEU A 50 -3.69 -14.68 10.67
N ASP A 51 -4.32 -13.51 10.63
CA ASP A 51 -4.52 -12.72 9.40
C ASP A 51 -3.18 -12.40 8.72
N ASN A 52 -2.17 -12.01 9.50
CA ASN A 52 -0.83 -11.73 8.98
C ASN A 52 -0.16 -12.96 8.39
N LYS A 53 -0.27 -14.09 9.09
CA LYS A 53 0.30 -15.36 8.62
C LYS A 53 -0.36 -15.77 7.31
N HIS A 54 -1.67 -15.75 7.26
CA HIS A 54 -2.44 -16.08 6.06
C HIS A 54 -2.06 -15.18 4.87
N THR A 55 -2.00 -13.86 5.09
CA THR A 55 -1.61 -12.91 4.04
C THR A 55 -0.20 -13.21 3.50
N LYS A 56 0.77 -13.52 4.38
CA LYS A 56 2.14 -13.84 3.98
C LYS A 56 2.23 -15.14 3.20
N GLU A 57 1.51 -16.17 3.62
CA GLU A 57 1.45 -17.47 2.95
C GLU A 57 0.86 -17.32 1.53
N LEU A 58 -0.28 -16.64 1.40
CA LEU A 58 -0.87 -16.34 0.10
C LEU A 58 0.06 -15.51 -0.79
N THR A 59 0.65 -14.46 -0.26
CA THR A 59 1.58 -13.62 -1.04
C THR A 59 2.75 -14.43 -1.58
N LYS A 60 3.31 -15.34 -0.77
CA LYS A 60 4.39 -16.20 -1.21
C LYS A 60 3.94 -17.18 -2.29
N GLU A 61 2.82 -17.84 -2.09
CA GLU A 61 2.24 -18.77 -3.07
C GLU A 61 1.98 -18.10 -4.41
N LEU A 62 1.43 -16.88 -4.38
CA LEU A 62 1.13 -16.11 -5.60
C LEU A 62 2.37 -15.54 -6.28
N ALA A 63 3.46 -15.29 -5.53
CA ALA A 63 4.71 -14.81 -6.08
C ALA A 63 5.46 -15.91 -6.88
N ASP A 64 5.25 -17.17 -6.57
CA ASP A 64 5.87 -18.29 -7.29
C ASP A 64 5.35 -18.45 -8.74
N ASP A 65 4.21 -17.81 -9.05
CA ASP A 65 3.58 -17.81 -10.39
C ASP A 65 4.13 -16.70 -11.31
N ILE A 66 5.17 -15.94 -10.86
CA ILE A 66 5.75 -14.80 -11.59
C ILE A 66 7.18 -15.11 -11.98
N LYS A 67 7.50 -14.87 -13.25
CA LYS A 67 8.85 -15.05 -13.78
C LYS A 67 9.33 -13.75 -14.43
N PRO A 68 10.57 -13.30 -14.14
CA PRO A 68 11.16 -12.21 -14.90
C PRO A 68 11.39 -12.67 -16.35
N ILE A 69 10.95 -11.86 -17.30
CA ILE A 69 11.24 -12.05 -18.72
C ILE A 69 12.33 -11.08 -19.10
N LYS A 70 13.40 -11.56 -19.76
CA LYS A 70 14.34 -10.67 -20.42
C LYS A 70 13.60 -9.87 -21.49
N ASN A 71 13.82 -8.57 -21.47
CA ASN A 71 13.25 -7.71 -22.48
C ASN A 71 14.08 -7.83 -23.78
N ASP A 72 13.85 -8.88 -24.55
CA ASP A 72 14.41 -9.06 -25.90
C ASP A 72 13.59 -8.27 -26.96
N SER A 73 12.80 -7.31 -26.50
CA SER A 73 11.82 -6.64 -27.35
C SER A 73 12.46 -5.60 -28.24
N GLU A 74 12.52 -5.90 -29.52
CA GLU A 74 12.49 -4.92 -30.61
C GLU A 74 11.06 -4.36 -30.81
N GLY A 75 10.30 -4.19 -29.73
CA GLY A 75 8.95 -3.64 -29.78
C GLY A 75 8.97 -2.16 -30.17
N GLU A 76 8.06 -1.76 -31.05
CA GLU A 76 7.88 -0.37 -31.45
C GLU A 76 7.50 0.48 -30.23
N LEU A 77 8.41 1.32 -29.80
CA LEU A 77 8.21 2.18 -28.61
C LEU A 77 7.35 3.38 -29.02
N VAL A 78 6.30 3.62 -28.29
CA VAL A 78 5.41 4.77 -28.54
C VAL A 78 6.13 6.06 -28.09
N ASN A 79 6.47 6.93 -29.05
CA ASN A 79 7.12 8.22 -28.85
C ASN A 79 8.43 8.17 -28.02
N PRO A 80 9.45 7.40 -28.44
CA PRO A 80 10.72 7.41 -27.74
C PRO A 80 11.36 8.81 -27.78
N PRO A 81 12.07 9.22 -26.70
CA PRO A 81 12.86 10.43 -26.74
C PRO A 81 14.01 10.28 -27.75
N LYS A 82 14.63 11.41 -28.18
CA LYS A 82 15.77 11.36 -29.07
C LYS A 82 16.93 10.61 -28.41
N GLU A 83 17.65 9.77 -29.18
CA GLU A 83 18.76 8.95 -28.66
C GLU A 83 19.89 9.74 -27.98
N ASP A 84 20.05 11.02 -28.34
CA ASP A 84 21.08 11.90 -27.80
C ASP A 84 20.69 12.58 -26.49
N ASP A 85 19.46 12.40 -26.02
CA ASP A 85 19.00 12.96 -24.76
C ASP A 85 19.53 12.12 -23.56
N LYS A 86 20.81 12.36 -23.24
CA LYS A 86 21.53 11.65 -22.17
C LYS A 86 20.98 11.93 -20.76
N GLU A 87 20.16 12.95 -20.60
CA GLU A 87 19.51 13.27 -19.32
C GLU A 87 18.20 12.49 -19.12
N ASN A 88 17.71 11.83 -20.16
CA ASN A 88 16.46 11.07 -20.10
C ASN A 88 16.71 9.63 -19.70
N ASP A 89 16.22 9.26 -18.51
CA ASP A 89 16.31 7.90 -17.99
C ASP A 89 15.41 6.88 -18.72
N TYR A 90 14.72 7.28 -19.78
CA TYR A 90 13.80 6.42 -20.54
C TYR A 90 14.48 5.13 -21.01
N TRP A 91 15.60 5.24 -21.72
CA TRP A 91 16.33 4.10 -22.26
C TRP A 91 16.85 3.16 -21.17
N TYR A 92 17.19 3.75 -20.03
CA TYR A 92 17.56 2.96 -18.87
C TYR A 92 16.38 2.11 -18.38
N TYR A 93 15.20 2.71 -18.16
CA TYR A 93 14.04 1.99 -17.63
C TYR A 93 13.47 0.98 -18.62
N THR A 94 13.49 1.24 -19.92
CA THR A 94 13.04 0.28 -20.94
C THR A 94 13.97 -0.92 -21.08
N SER A 95 15.20 -0.87 -20.58
CA SER A 95 16.12 -2.02 -20.52
C SER A 95 15.83 -2.95 -19.34
N LEU A 96 15.01 -2.52 -18.37
CA LEU A 96 14.66 -3.36 -17.23
C LEU A 96 13.75 -4.51 -17.66
N PRO A 97 13.85 -5.69 -17.03
CA PRO A 97 13.04 -6.85 -17.41
C PRO A 97 11.59 -6.63 -17.06
N PHE A 98 10.68 -7.13 -17.88
CA PHE A 98 9.27 -7.29 -17.55
C PHE A 98 9.04 -8.61 -16.81
N TYR A 99 7.84 -8.77 -16.26
CA TYR A 99 7.44 -9.99 -15.58
C TYR A 99 6.33 -10.69 -16.36
N GLU A 100 6.50 -12.00 -16.58
CA GLU A 100 5.43 -12.85 -17.06
C GLU A 100 4.56 -13.27 -15.90
N VAL A 101 3.27 -13.03 -16.04
CA VAL A 101 2.25 -13.34 -15.05
C VAL A 101 1.27 -14.34 -15.64
N ASP A 102 1.09 -15.48 -14.98
CA ASP A 102 0.08 -16.47 -15.38
C ASP A 102 -1.31 -16.04 -14.86
N PHE A 103 -1.95 -15.17 -15.63
CA PHE A 103 -3.30 -14.70 -15.29
C PHE A 103 -4.35 -15.79 -15.28
N ALA A 104 -4.21 -16.86 -16.08
CA ALA A 104 -5.14 -17.98 -16.07
C ALA A 104 -5.14 -18.63 -14.68
N LYS A 105 -3.96 -18.91 -14.15
CA LYS A 105 -3.78 -19.50 -12.83
C LYS A 105 -4.24 -18.59 -11.69
N LEU A 106 -3.96 -17.29 -11.80
CA LEU A 106 -4.44 -16.31 -10.83
C LEU A 106 -5.97 -16.23 -10.82
N LYS A 107 -6.61 -16.23 -11.99
CA LYS A 107 -8.07 -16.18 -12.12
C LYS A 107 -8.78 -17.47 -11.70
N GLU A 108 -8.12 -18.62 -11.79
CA GLU A 108 -8.63 -19.86 -11.19
C GLU A 108 -8.78 -19.72 -9.67
N LYS A 109 -7.83 -19.05 -9.02
CA LYS A 109 -7.87 -18.77 -7.56
C LYS A 109 -8.84 -17.65 -7.21
N ASN A 110 -8.86 -16.58 -8.02
CA ASN A 110 -9.75 -15.45 -7.85
C ASN A 110 -10.09 -14.77 -9.18
N SER A 111 -11.32 -14.94 -9.64
CA SER A 111 -11.85 -14.37 -10.88
C SER A 111 -11.88 -12.85 -10.92
N ASP A 112 -11.77 -12.17 -9.77
CA ASP A 112 -11.75 -10.70 -9.67
C ASP A 112 -10.36 -10.12 -10.03
N THR A 113 -9.38 -10.97 -10.36
CA THR A 113 -8.02 -10.55 -10.72
C THR A 113 -8.03 -9.86 -12.08
N ILE A 114 -7.50 -8.64 -12.12
CA ILE A 114 -7.44 -7.79 -13.31
C ILE A 114 -6.02 -7.41 -13.72
N ALA A 115 -5.10 -7.35 -12.77
CA ALA A 115 -3.72 -6.94 -12.99
C ALA A 115 -2.78 -7.58 -11.97
N PHE A 116 -1.49 -7.33 -12.14
CA PHE A 116 -0.44 -7.66 -11.18
C PHE A 116 0.47 -6.44 -11.00
N ILE A 117 0.76 -6.07 -9.74
CA ILE A 117 1.62 -4.94 -9.41
C ILE A 117 2.91 -5.41 -8.72
N HIS A 118 4.04 -4.87 -9.18
CA HIS A 118 5.35 -5.10 -8.58
C HIS A 118 6.13 -3.81 -8.42
N MET A 119 6.90 -3.68 -7.32
CA MET A 119 7.74 -2.52 -7.06
C MET A 119 9.03 -2.96 -6.35
N PHE A 120 10.20 -2.63 -6.90
CA PHE A 120 11.51 -3.01 -6.37
C PHE A 120 11.76 -2.46 -4.96
N GLU A 121 12.59 -3.21 -4.21
CA GLU A 121 12.99 -2.90 -2.84
C GLU A 121 11.80 -2.63 -1.90
N THR A 122 10.65 -3.24 -2.24
CA THR A 122 9.46 -3.28 -1.40
C THR A 122 8.91 -4.70 -1.36
N ASN A 123 7.90 -4.95 -0.50
CA ASN A 123 7.16 -6.21 -0.51
C ASN A 123 5.96 -6.16 -1.46
N ILE A 124 5.86 -5.14 -2.33
CA ILE A 124 4.75 -5.02 -3.28
C ILE A 124 5.01 -5.97 -4.44
N ASN A 125 4.26 -7.06 -4.42
CA ASN A 125 4.30 -8.12 -5.42
C ASN A 125 2.96 -8.87 -5.33
N TYR A 126 1.89 -8.26 -5.87
CA TYR A 126 0.51 -8.66 -5.61
C TYR A 126 -0.33 -8.70 -6.87
N PRO A 127 -1.17 -9.74 -7.05
CA PRO A 127 -2.31 -9.61 -7.94
C PRO A 127 -3.24 -8.50 -7.45
N VAL A 128 -3.69 -7.68 -8.39
CA VAL A 128 -4.65 -6.60 -8.17
C VAL A 128 -6.03 -7.12 -8.53
N VAL A 129 -6.96 -6.96 -7.61
CA VAL A 129 -8.35 -7.37 -7.82
C VAL A 129 -9.25 -6.16 -7.99
N GLN A 130 -10.43 -6.35 -8.57
CA GLN A 130 -11.44 -5.30 -8.67
C GLN A 130 -12.84 -5.90 -8.51
N THR A 131 -13.71 -5.16 -7.81
CA THR A 131 -15.14 -5.46 -7.71
C THR A 131 -15.96 -4.21 -8.08
N ASN A 132 -17.27 -4.27 -7.92
CA ASN A 132 -18.17 -3.15 -8.16
C ASN A 132 -18.21 -2.10 -7.02
N ASN A 133 -17.33 -2.22 -6.02
CA ASN A 133 -17.22 -1.28 -4.90
C ASN A 133 -15.81 -1.28 -4.29
N ASN A 134 -15.49 -0.25 -3.50
CA ASN A 134 -14.19 -0.11 -2.84
C ASN A 134 -14.15 -0.66 -1.40
N GLU A 135 -15.17 -1.41 -0.96
CA GLU A 135 -15.27 -1.87 0.44
C GLU A 135 -14.92 -3.35 0.59
N TYR A 136 -15.21 -4.15 -0.43
CA TYR A 136 -15.13 -5.61 -0.35
C TYR A 136 -13.75 -6.11 0.08
N TYR A 137 -12.69 -5.64 -0.56
CA TYR A 137 -11.30 -6.06 -0.29
C TYR A 137 -10.61 -5.25 0.81
N LEU A 138 -11.28 -4.30 1.46
CA LEU A 138 -10.76 -3.67 2.68
C LEU A 138 -10.63 -4.65 3.85
N SER A 139 -11.44 -5.70 3.88
CA SER A 139 -11.48 -6.68 4.97
C SER A 139 -11.55 -8.13 4.49
N ARG A 140 -11.04 -8.40 3.28
CA ARG A 140 -10.95 -9.73 2.68
C ARG A 140 -9.60 -9.93 2.02
N SER A 141 -9.09 -11.13 2.15
CA SER A 141 -7.89 -11.61 1.48
C SER A 141 -8.14 -11.91 0.01
N TYR A 142 -7.09 -12.26 -0.75
CA TYR A 142 -7.19 -12.63 -2.15
C TYR A 142 -8.14 -13.81 -2.41
N ASP A 143 -8.15 -14.80 -1.53
CA ASP A 143 -9.05 -15.95 -1.56
C ASP A 143 -10.49 -15.64 -1.11
N LYS A 144 -10.82 -14.35 -0.98
CA LYS A 144 -12.14 -13.83 -0.55
C LYS A 144 -12.50 -14.15 0.91
N THR A 145 -11.63 -14.78 1.67
CA THR A 145 -11.84 -15.02 3.11
C THR A 145 -11.74 -13.72 3.91
N LYS A 146 -12.45 -13.65 5.03
CA LYS A 146 -12.39 -12.48 5.91
C LYS A 146 -10.99 -12.34 6.51
N ASN A 147 -10.38 -11.18 6.33
CA ASN A 147 -9.04 -10.87 6.79
C ASN A 147 -8.89 -9.36 6.99
N ALA A 148 -8.53 -8.92 8.19
CA ALA A 148 -8.36 -7.51 8.51
C ALA A 148 -7.15 -6.86 7.78
N ALA A 149 -6.27 -7.66 7.17
CA ALA A 149 -5.22 -7.16 6.30
C ALA A 149 -5.75 -6.58 4.99
N GLY A 150 -6.94 -7.00 4.55
CA GLY A 150 -7.47 -6.68 3.25
C GLY A 150 -6.58 -7.25 2.11
N TRP A 151 -6.79 -6.74 0.92
CA TRP A 151 -5.96 -7.06 -0.25
C TRP A 151 -5.69 -5.82 -1.09
N VAL A 152 -4.84 -5.93 -2.11
CA VAL A 152 -4.56 -4.87 -3.10
C VAL A 152 -5.68 -4.86 -4.14
N PHE A 153 -6.37 -3.72 -4.31
CA PHE A 153 -7.49 -3.64 -5.24
C PHE A 153 -7.53 -2.29 -5.98
N MET A 154 -8.06 -2.31 -7.19
CA MET A 154 -8.27 -1.11 -8.00
C MET A 154 -9.63 -0.48 -7.71
N ASP A 155 -9.70 0.84 -7.75
CA ASP A 155 -10.95 1.60 -7.61
C ASP A 155 -11.99 1.12 -8.65
N TYR A 156 -13.21 0.87 -8.19
CA TYR A 156 -14.29 0.35 -9.04
C TYR A 156 -14.66 1.28 -10.21
N ARG A 157 -14.30 2.57 -10.14
CA ARG A 157 -14.53 3.56 -11.20
C ARG A 157 -13.51 3.49 -12.33
N ASN A 158 -12.35 2.88 -12.08
CA ASN A 158 -11.31 2.70 -13.07
C ASN A 158 -11.61 1.51 -14.00
N ASN A 159 -11.09 1.59 -15.22
CA ASN A 159 -11.14 0.51 -16.19
C ASN A 159 -9.70 0.10 -16.56
N ILE A 160 -9.34 -1.17 -16.35
CA ILE A 160 -7.99 -1.67 -16.64
C ILE A 160 -7.71 -1.76 -18.14
N ASP A 161 -8.74 -1.93 -18.95
CA ASP A 161 -8.62 -2.03 -20.41
C ASP A 161 -8.49 -0.68 -21.11
N ASN A 162 -8.85 0.39 -20.40
CA ASN A 162 -8.73 1.77 -20.84
C ASN A 162 -8.46 2.65 -19.60
N LEU A 163 -7.20 2.80 -19.25
CA LEU A 163 -6.79 3.52 -18.05
C LEU A 163 -7.35 4.93 -18.04
N SER A 164 -7.97 5.28 -16.93
CA SER A 164 -8.47 6.63 -16.67
C SER A 164 -7.31 7.63 -16.53
N ASP A 165 -7.60 8.92 -16.50
CA ASP A 165 -6.60 9.97 -16.24
C ASP A 165 -5.80 9.72 -14.95
N ASN A 166 -6.45 9.14 -13.95
CA ASN A 166 -5.84 8.65 -12.73
C ASN A 166 -6.40 7.26 -12.39
N THR A 167 -5.53 6.26 -12.37
CA THR A 167 -5.87 4.90 -11.97
C THR A 167 -5.45 4.69 -10.52
N VAL A 168 -6.42 4.44 -9.64
CA VAL A 168 -6.21 4.35 -8.20
C VAL A 168 -6.17 2.90 -7.76
N ILE A 169 -5.05 2.49 -7.16
CA ILE A 169 -4.88 1.18 -6.55
C ILE A 169 -4.71 1.36 -5.05
N TYR A 170 -5.54 0.66 -4.28
CA TYR A 170 -5.57 0.71 -2.82
C TYR A 170 -4.87 -0.49 -2.20
N GLY A 171 -4.32 -0.27 -1.02
CA GLY A 171 -3.79 -1.31 -0.16
C GLY A 171 -3.52 -0.78 1.25
N HIS A 172 -3.74 -1.61 2.26
CA HIS A 172 -3.49 -1.20 3.64
C HIS A 172 -2.00 -0.99 3.93
N GLY A 173 -1.66 0.14 4.57
CA GLY A 173 -0.31 0.45 5.06
C GLY A 173 0.00 -0.27 6.37
N ARG A 174 0.29 -1.57 6.34
CA ARG A 174 0.45 -2.43 7.52
C ARG A 174 1.81 -2.31 8.19
N LEU A 175 1.83 -2.50 9.52
CA LEU A 175 3.07 -2.45 10.31
C LEU A 175 4.00 -3.64 10.03
N ASP A 176 3.46 -4.80 9.69
CA ASP A 176 4.22 -6.00 9.33
C ASP A 176 4.78 -5.98 7.90
N LYS A 177 4.64 -4.84 7.22
CA LYS A 177 5.10 -4.56 5.85
C LYS A 177 4.42 -5.38 4.75
N THR A 178 3.33 -6.08 5.05
CA THR A 178 2.48 -6.71 4.04
C THR A 178 1.59 -5.68 3.35
N VAL A 179 0.96 -6.07 2.27
CA VAL A 179 0.15 -5.22 1.40
C VAL A 179 0.97 -3.98 0.99
N PHE A 180 0.52 -2.76 1.28
CA PHE A 180 1.29 -1.53 1.00
C PHE A 180 2.10 -1.01 2.21
N GLY A 181 2.26 -1.84 3.25
CA GLY A 181 3.01 -1.45 4.44
C GLY A 181 4.50 -1.15 4.19
N SER A 182 5.09 -1.75 3.15
CA SER A 182 6.48 -1.50 2.74
C SER A 182 6.68 -0.21 1.95
N LEU A 183 5.61 0.46 1.47
CA LEU A 183 5.74 1.78 0.81
C LEU A 183 6.42 2.83 1.68
N LYS A 184 6.41 2.67 3.00
CA LYS A 184 7.16 3.54 3.90
C LYS A 184 8.67 3.53 3.65
N ASN A 185 9.20 2.46 3.06
CA ASN A 185 10.61 2.38 2.70
C ASN A 185 10.97 3.46 1.66
N ALA A 186 10.04 3.82 0.78
CA ALA A 186 10.25 4.82 -0.26
C ALA A 186 10.49 6.25 0.27
N LEU A 187 10.18 6.51 1.54
CA LEU A 187 10.53 7.76 2.23
C LEU A 187 11.98 7.77 2.74
N ASN A 188 12.69 6.64 2.71
CA ASN A 188 14.08 6.55 3.15
C ASN A 188 15.03 7.01 2.04
N LYS A 189 16.04 7.80 2.39
CA LYS A 189 17.06 8.27 1.44
C LYS A 189 17.83 7.13 0.76
N SER A 190 18.09 6.03 1.45
CA SER A 190 18.75 4.86 0.87
C SER A 190 17.93 4.26 -0.28
N TRP A 191 16.62 4.16 -0.11
CA TRP A 191 15.72 3.70 -1.15
C TRP A 191 15.66 4.71 -2.32
N GLN A 192 15.57 6.02 -2.01
CA GLN A 192 15.52 7.10 -3.00
C GLN A 192 16.82 7.30 -3.79
N ASN A 193 17.94 6.79 -3.32
CA ASN A 193 19.23 6.89 -4.03
C ASN A 193 19.40 5.83 -5.13
N ASN A 194 18.55 4.82 -5.16
CA ASN A 194 18.55 3.80 -6.22
C ASN A 194 17.41 4.08 -7.21
N LYS A 195 17.76 4.45 -8.45
CA LYS A 195 16.77 4.79 -9.46
C LYS A 195 15.95 3.61 -9.97
N ASP A 196 16.42 2.37 -9.81
CA ASP A 196 15.65 1.17 -10.14
C ASP A 196 14.36 1.08 -9.33
N ASN A 197 14.37 1.67 -8.13
CA ASN A 197 13.23 1.70 -7.24
C ASN A 197 12.10 2.62 -7.72
N TYR A 198 12.37 3.49 -8.71
CA TYR A 198 11.40 4.49 -9.19
C TYR A 198 10.40 3.92 -10.19
N ILE A 199 10.43 2.62 -10.43
CA ILE A 199 9.52 1.96 -11.37
C ILE A 199 8.49 1.10 -10.64
N ILE A 200 7.25 1.26 -11.07
CA ILE A 200 6.16 0.35 -10.75
C ILE A 200 5.82 -0.42 -12.02
N TRP A 201 5.83 -1.75 -11.95
CA TRP A 201 5.32 -2.61 -13.00
C TRP A 201 3.86 -2.90 -12.72
N LEU A 202 3.05 -2.75 -13.75
CA LEU A 202 1.66 -3.16 -13.77
C LEU A 202 1.44 -4.05 -14.99
N SER A 203 1.23 -5.33 -14.76
CA SER A 203 0.95 -6.30 -15.81
C SER A 203 -0.54 -6.60 -15.87
N THR A 204 -1.08 -6.73 -17.05
CA THR A 204 -2.44 -7.18 -17.33
C THR A 204 -2.40 -8.40 -18.27
N GLU A 205 -3.56 -9.01 -18.57
CA GLU A 205 -3.60 -10.07 -19.59
C GLU A 205 -3.23 -9.59 -20.99
N LYS A 206 -3.32 -8.27 -21.24
CA LYS A 206 -3.12 -7.68 -22.56
C LYS A 206 -1.73 -7.12 -22.74
N GLU A 207 -1.19 -6.49 -21.70
CA GLU A 207 0.04 -5.71 -21.79
C GLU A 207 0.79 -5.63 -20.47
N ASN A 208 2.08 -5.35 -20.56
CA ASN A 208 2.94 -5.01 -19.44
C ASN A 208 3.27 -3.51 -19.50
N MET A 209 3.08 -2.81 -18.40
CA MET A 209 3.27 -1.38 -18.29
C MET A 209 4.32 -1.06 -17.22
N MET A 210 5.12 -0.02 -17.47
CA MET A 210 6.02 0.58 -16.48
C MET A 210 5.59 2.01 -16.19
N PHE A 211 5.49 2.34 -14.92
CA PHE A 211 5.17 3.69 -14.44
C PHE A 211 6.34 4.23 -13.63
N GLN A 212 6.85 5.39 -14.03
CA GLN A 212 7.87 6.09 -13.25
C GLN A 212 7.24 6.85 -12.10
N ILE A 213 7.74 6.63 -10.89
CA ILE A 213 7.31 7.35 -9.71
C ILE A 213 7.84 8.78 -9.77
N PHE A 214 6.95 9.76 -9.76
CA PHE A 214 7.31 11.18 -9.77
C PHE A 214 7.05 11.88 -8.44
N SER A 215 6.26 11.29 -7.56
CA SER A 215 5.94 11.86 -6.25
C SER A 215 5.64 10.77 -5.23
N ILE A 216 6.20 10.92 -4.04
CA ILE A 216 5.88 10.12 -2.85
C ILE A 216 5.66 11.06 -1.68
N TYR A 217 4.57 10.89 -0.96
CA TYR A 217 4.25 11.73 0.18
C TYR A 217 3.29 11.05 1.17
N THR A 218 3.26 11.57 2.39
CA THR A 218 2.29 11.19 3.42
C THR A 218 1.39 12.37 3.72
N ILE A 219 0.08 12.15 3.70
CA ILE A 219 -0.94 13.16 3.99
C ILE A 219 -2.04 12.59 4.87
N GLU A 220 -2.84 13.46 5.45
CA GLU A 220 -4.14 13.12 6.00
C GLU A 220 -5.12 12.77 4.86
N LYS A 221 -6.26 12.14 5.21
CA LYS A 221 -7.25 11.74 4.23
C LYS A 221 -7.87 12.95 3.55
N GLU A 222 -7.68 13.06 2.26
CA GLU A 222 -8.27 14.08 1.37
C GLU A 222 -8.92 13.39 0.16
N SER A 223 -9.77 14.10 -0.58
CA SER A 223 -10.50 13.50 -1.72
C SER A 223 -9.81 13.71 -3.07
N TYR A 224 -8.96 14.74 -3.20
CA TYR A 224 -8.40 15.13 -4.50
C TYR A 224 -7.54 14.04 -5.18
N TYR A 225 -6.83 13.21 -4.40
CA TYR A 225 -5.93 12.18 -4.97
C TYR A 225 -6.66 10.95 -5.51
N ILE A 226 -7.96 10.80 -5.19
CA ILE A 226 -8.79 9.70 -5.68
C ILE A 226 -9.73 10.11 -6.83
N GLU A 227 -9.59 11.31 -7.38
CA GLU A 227 -10.27 11.70 -8.62
C GLU A 227 -9.74 10.85 -9.77
N THR A 228 -10.61 10.21 -10.53
CA THR A 228 -10.23 9.27 -11.59
C THR A 228 -10.20 9.93 -12.98
N ASN A 229 -10.96 11.00 -13.18
CA ASN A 229 -11.06 11.71 -14.46
C ASN A 229 -11.14 13.22 -14.24
N PHE A 230 -10.57 14.00 -15.15
CA PHE A 230 -10.57 15.46 -15.09
C PHE A 230 -11.42 16.05 -16.23
N LYS A 231 -12.18 17.11 -15.91
CA LYS A 231 -13.06 17.76 -16.87
C LYS A 231 -12.30 18.53 -17.94
N THR A 232 -11.14 19.07 -17.58
CA THR A 232 -10.28 19.85 -18.49
C THR A 232 -8.82 19.48 -18.29
N THR A 233 -8.00 19.73 -19.32
CA THR A 233 -6.54 19.58 -19.24
C THR A 233 -5.95 20.43 -18.11
N LYS A 234 -6.50 21.62 -17.87
CA LYS A 234 -6.08 22.50 -16.78
C LYS A 234 -6.34 21.90 -15.40
N ASP A 235 -7.45 21.21 -15.20
CA ASP A 235 -7.74 20.51 -13.95
C ASP A 235 -6.72 19.39 -13.71
N LYS A 236 -6.39 18.62 -14.76
CA LYS A 236 -5.36 17.57 -14.72
C LYS A 236 -3.97 18.14 -14.40
N GLU A 237 -3.57 19.23 -15.04
CA GLU A 237 -2.31 19.93 -14.76
C GLU A 237 -2.26 20.44 -13.32
N THR A 238 -3.34 21.03 -12.82
CA THR A 238 -3.44 21.52 -11.44
C THR A 238 -3.29 20.36 -10.46
N TRP A 239 -3.92 19.23 -10.74
CA TRP A 239 -3.82 18.01 -9.94
C TRP A 239 -2.37 17.48 -9.93
N LEU A 240 -1.73 17.35 -11.10
CA LEU A 240 -0.33 16.91 -11.21
C LEU A 240 0.63 17.84 -10.44
N ASN A 241 0.47 19.14 -10.57
CA ASN A 241 1.28 20.14 -9.85
C ASN A 241 1.09 20.01 -8.32
N THR A 242 -0.13 19.73 -7.87
CA THR A 242 -0.42 19.48 -6.45
C THR A 242 0.31 18.24 -5.97
N MET A 243 0.26 17.14 -6.70
CA MET A 243 0.98 15.90 -6.37
C MET A 243 2.48 16.14 -6.30
N GLN A 244 3.04 16.87 -7.28
CA GLN A 244 4.46 17.17 -7.34
C GLN A 244 4.91 18.09 -6.20
N SER A 245 4.12 19.08 -5.84
CA SER A 245 4.45 20.03 -4.75
C SER A 245 4.53 19.36 -3.37
N ARG A 246 3.86 18.22 -3.21
CA ARG A 246 3.84 17.42 -1.96
C ARG A 246 4.95 16.38 -1.88
N ASN A 247 5.73 16.21 -2.94
CA ASN A 247 6.78 15.21 -3.03
C ASN A 247 7.79 15.31 -1.89
N GLN A 248 8.05 14.18 -1.21
CA GLN A 248 8.95 14.06 -0.06
C GLN A 248 10.27 13.36 -0.44
N GLY A 249 10.96 13.88 -1.46
CA GLY A 249 12.36 13.54 -1.69
C GLY A 249 12.69 12.79 -2.98
N ILE A 250 11.74 12.44 -3.83
CA ILE A 250 12.05 11.90 -5.16
C ILE A 250 12.55 13.02 -6.06
N LYS A 251 13.72 12.81 -6.66
CA LYS A 251 14.26 13.69 -7.69
C LYS A 251 13.76 13.18 -9.03
N THR A 252 12.73 13.82 -9.57
CA THR A 252 12.23 13.51 -10.91
C THR A 252 12.54 14.65 -11.87
N THR A 253 12.82 14.27 -13.10
CA THR A 253 12.81 15.16 -14.25
C THR A 253 11.37 15.63 -14.54
N THR A 254 11.24 16.62 -15.42
CA THR A 254 9.97 17.27 -15.78
C THR A 254 8.85 16.26 -16.07
N ILE A 255 7.71 16.40 -15.38
CA ILE A 255 6.53 15.60 -15.67
C ILE A 255 5.87 16.12 -16.93
N SER A 256 5.78 15.25 -17.93
CA SER A 256 4.91 15.48 -19.09
C SER A 256 3.58 14.76 -18.88
N THR A 257 2.48 15.38 -19.26
CA THR A 257 1.13 14.80 -19.22
C THR A 257 0.95 13.57 -20.12
N CYS A 258 2.01 13.16 -20.85
CA CYS A 258 2.00 12.11 -21.88
C CYS A 258 2.91 10.91 -21.60
N LEU A 259 3.39 10.68 -20.35
CA LEU A 259 4.29 9.58 -20.09
C LEU A 259 3.54 8.34 -19.61
N LEU A 260 2.91 7.63 -20.53
CA LEU A 260 2.50 6.25 -20.36
C LEU A 260 3.42 5.38 -21.25
N TYR A 261 4.22 4.50 -20.63
CA TYR A 261 5.05 3.57 -21.36
C TYR A 261 4.37 2.21 -21.37
N THR A 262 4.00 1.73 -22.53
CA THR A 262 3.46 0.38 -22.73
C THR A 262 4.44 -0.43 -23.57
N SER A 263 4.70 -1.67 -23.16
CA SER A 263 5.32 -2.66 -24.02
C SER A 263 4.23 -3.60 -24.53
N PRO A 264 4.23 -3.95 -25.81
CA PRO A 264 3.24 -4.90 -26.34
C PRO A 264 3.34 -6.23 -25.62
N SER A 265 2.19 -6.83 -25.35
CA SER A 265 2.07 -8.17 -24.75
C SER A 265 2.84 -9.20 -25.59
N PRO A 266 3.44 -10.24 -24.98
CA PRO A 266 4.00 -11.37 -25.72
C PRO A 266 3.00 -12.01 -26.73
N ARG A 267 1.69 -11.86 -26.49
CA ARG A 267 0.64 -12.34 -27.41
C ARG A 267 0.51 -11.51 -28.70
N ASP A 268 0.81 -10.22 -28.64
CA ASP A 268 0.72 -9.34 -29.82
C ASP A 268 1.89 -9.54 -30.77
N ARG A 269 3.03 -10.03 -30.26
CA ARG A 269 4.21 -10.43 -31.07
C ARG A 269 3.99 -11.68 -31.92
N GLN A 270 2.95 -12.49 -31.66
CA GLN A 270 2.64 -13.69 -32.44
C GLN A 270 1.68 -13.42 -33.63
N LYS A 271 1.16 -12.19 -33.77
CA LYS A 271 0.21 -11.79 -34.79
C LYS A 271 0.78 -10.89 -35.88
N SER A 272 2.06 -10.53 -35.83
CA SER A 272 2.76 -9.74 -36.85
C SER A 272 3.58 -10.61 -37.80
#